data_19b34af84b7db6754d3377027c0adaac
#
_entry.id   19b34af84b7db6754d3377027c0adaac
#
_cell.length_a   1.000
_cell.length_b   1.000
_cell.length_c   1.000
_cell.angle_alpha   90.00
_cell.angle_beta   90.00
_cell.angle_gamma   90.00
#
_symmetry.space_group_name_H-M   'P 1'
#
loop_
_entity.id
_entity.type
_entity.pdbx_description
1 polymer ?
#
loop_
_entity_poly.entity_id
_entity_poly.type
_entity_poly.pdbx_seq_one_letter_code
_entity_poly.pdbx_strand_id
1 'polypeptide(L)'
;MLAAILKQVKHIPREIEAAFERSRKQLENGEFESAEILKHLISSLCAMQRSYICIDALDEFPREYRPELFKSLVRLTQESPGTRLFLTGRHHIREEIGQYFTRRAEIRIEPTEEDIRNILTTEFCNDTEPQAMSEDLREEILRTILEKIPKM
;
A
#
# COMPACT_ATOMS: atom_id res chain seq x y z
N MET A 1 1.64 -11.53 1.99
CA MET A 1 1.28 -10.48 1.01
C MET A 1 1.15 -11.02 -0.42
N LEU A 2 2.15 -11.67 -1.03
CA LEU A 2 2.05 -12.21 -2.40
C LEU A 2 0.83 -13.11 -2.61
N ALA A 3 0.50 -13.95 -1.64
CA ALA A 3 -0.68 -14.80 -1.66
C ALA A 3 -2.01 -13.99 -1.68
N ALA A 4 -2.05 -12.82 -1.05
CA ALA A 4 -3.21 -11.93 -1.08
C ALA A 4 -3.37 -11.27 -2.45
N ILE A 5 -2.26 -10.89 -3.09
CA ILE A 5 -2.27 -10.36 -4.45
C ILE A 5 -2.76 -11.42 -5.43
N LEU A 6 -2.27 -12.66 -5.31
CA LEU A 6 -2.69 -13.76 -6.17
C LEU A 6 -4.20 -14.02 -6.08
N LYS A 7 -4.79 -13.93 -4.89
CA LYS A 7 -6.25 -14.10 -4.70
C LYS A 7 -7.11 -13.04 -5.41
N GLN A 8 -6.55 -11.87 -5.72
CA GLN A 8 -7.27 -10.79 -6.40
C GLN A 8 -7.21 -10.89 -7.93
N VAL A 9 -6.37 -11.77 -8.46
CA VAL A 9 -6.27 -12.00 -9.90
C VAL A 9 -7.54 -12.74 -10.36
N LYS A 10 -8.36 -12.08 -11.18
CA LYS A 10 -9.53 -12.70 -11.82
C LYS A 10 -9.03 -13.72 -12.86
N HIS A 11 -9.68 -14.90 -12.88
CA HIS A 11 -9.30 -16.02 -13.75
C HIS A 11 -7.97 -16.70 -13.36
N ILE A 12 -7.84 -17.06 -12.10
CA ILE A 12 -6.77 -17.96 -11.65
C ILE A 12 -7.01 -19.32 -12.32
N PRO A 13 -6.06 -19.86 -13.11
CA PRO A 13 -6.16 -21.21 -13.64
C PRO A 13 -6.38 -22.23 -12.52
N ARG A 14 -7.20 -23.27 -12.77
CA ARG A 14 -7.52 -24.31 -11.75
C ARG A 14 -6.28 -24.97 -11.15
N GLU A 15 -5.21 -25.07 -11.94
CA GLU A 15 -3.92 -25.59 -11.50
C GLU A 15 -3.27 -24.72 -10.42
N ILE A 16 -3.42 -23.40 -10.53
CA ILE A 16 -2.91 -22.43 -9.53
C ILE A 16 -3.78 -22.47 -8.27
N GLU A 17 -5.08 -22.61 -8.42
CA GLU A 17 -6.00 -22.77 -7.29
C GLU A 17 -5.70 -24.05 -6.50
N ALA A 18 -5.41 -25.16 -7.20
CA ALA A 18 -5.00 -26.42 -6.57
C ALA A 18 -3.59 -26.33 -5.92
N ALA A 19 -2.67 -25.57 -6.50
CA ALA A 19 -1.36 -25.28 -5.89
C ALA A 19 -1.51 -24.41 -4.64
N PHE A 20 -2.42 -23.44 -4.69
CA PHE A 20 -2.73 -22.56 -3.56
C PHE A 20 -3.35 -23.34 -2.38
N GLU A 21 -4.28 -24.25 -2.66
CA GLU A 21 -4.89 -25.10 -1.63
C GLU A 21 -3.88 -26.11 -1.04
N ARG A 22 -2.95 -26.62 -1.84
CA ARG A 22 -1.82 -27.45 -1.36
C ARG A 22 -0.90 -26.63 -0.45
N SER A 23 -0.52 -25.42 -0.87
CA SER A 23 0.31 -24.49 -0.09
C SER A 23 -0.41 -24.06 1.20
N ARG A 24 -1.74 -23.90 1.19
CA ARG A 24 -2.51 -23.59 2.40
C ARG A 24 -2.48 -24.72 3.43
N LYS A 25 -2.53 -25.97 2.98
CA LYS A 25 -2.38 -27.16 3.85
C LYS A 25 -0.95 -27.30 4.40
N GLN A 26 0.05 -26.87 3.63
CA GLN A 26 1.46 -26.81 4.07
C GLN A 26 1.74 -25.66 5.03
N LEU A 27 0.96 -24.54 4.96
CA LEU A 27 1.00 -23.45 5.93
C LEU A 27 0.67 -23.91 7.36
N GLU A 28 -0.22 -24.88 7.51
CA GLU A 28 -0.50 -25.52 8.80
C GLU A 28 0.71 -26.28 9.32
N ASN A 29 1.68 -26.62 8.45
CA ASN A 29 2.94 -27.30 8.75
C ASN A 29 4.19 -26.38 8.73
N GLY A 30 4.04 -25.07 8.51
CA GLY A 30 5.13 -24.08 8.67
C GLY A 30 6.12 -23.92 7.51
N GLU A 31 5.94 -24.62 6.39
CA GLU A 31 6.81 -24.49 5.21
C GLU A 31 6.06 -23.85 4.02
N PHE A 32 6.30 -22.55 3.84
CA PHE A 32 5.74 -21.79 2.72
C PHE A 32 6.86 -21.51 1.69
N GLU A 33 6.80 -22.16 0.54
CA GLU A 33 7.67 -21.77 -0.57
C GLU A 33 7.12 -20.51 -1.26
N SER A 34 7.51 -19.33 -0.76
CA SER A 34 7.19 -18.03 -1.36
C SER A 34 7.58 -17.94 -2.84
N ALA A 35 8.62 -18.70 -3.24
CA ALA A 35 9.10 -18.81 -4.61
C ALA A 35 8.07 -19.42 -5.57
N GLU A 36 7.30 -20.43 -5.13
CA GLU A 36 6.30 -21.08 -5.97
C GLU A 36 5.10 -20.18 -6.22
N ILE A 37 4.65 -19.47 -5.19
CA ILE A 37 3.59 -18.46 -5.33
C ILE A 37 4.02 -17.35 -6.28
N LEU A 38 5.24 -16.85 -6.13
CA LEU A 38 5.77 -15.81 -7.00
C LEU A 38 5.80 -16.28 -8.47
N LYS A 39 6.24 -17.50 -8.73
CA LYS A 39 6.26 -18.10 -10.06
C LYS A 39 4.86 -18.17 -10.68
N HIS A 40 3.87 -18.63 -9.92
CA HIS A 40 2.48 -18.70 -10.38
C HIS A 40 1.89 -17.30 -10.61
N LEU A 41 2.19 -16.33 -9.75
CA LEU A 41 1.76 -14.95 -9.91
C LEU A 41 2.33 -14.36 -11.21
N ILE A 42 3.62 -14.51 -11.45
CA ILE A 42 4.31 -14.06 -12.66
C ILE A 42 3.66 -14.70 -13.90
N SER A 43 3.44 -16.02 -13.90
CA SER A 43 2.81 -16.73 -15.02
C SER A 43 1.42 -16.18 -15.32
N SER A 44 0.60 -15.93 -14.28
CA SER A 44 -0.74 -15.37 -14.43
C SER A 44 -0.72 -13.94 -14.98
N LEU A 45 0.21 -13.12 -14.51
CA LEU A 45 0.36 -11.74 -14.94
C LEU A 45 0.90 -11.62 -16.38
N CYS A 46 1.79 -12.53 -16.78
CA CYS A 46 2.30 -12.62 -18.15
C CYS A 46 1.20 -12.96 -19.17
N ALA A 47 0.15 -13.66 -18.76
CA ALA A 47 -1.01 -13.93 -19.61
C ALA A 47 -1.90 -12.70 -19.83
N MET A 48 -1.69 -11.60 -19.08
CA MET A 48 -2.43 -10.36 -19.20
C MET A 48 -1.64 -9.34 -20.02
N GLN A 49 -2.33 -8.58 -20.87
CA GLN A 49 -1.68 -7.50 -21.64
C GLN A 49 -1.19 -6.38 -20.73
N ARG A 50 -1.97 -6.04 -19.70
CA ARG A 50 -1.64 -5.04 -18.68
C ARG A 50 -2.22 -5.46 -17.33
N SER A 51 -1.43 -5.26 -16.30
CA SER A 51 -1.86 -5.47 -14.90
C SER A 51 -1.32 -4.36 -14.00
N TYR A 52 -2.10 -4.03 -12.98
CA TYR A 52 -1.75 -3.03 -11.98
C TYR A 52 -1.85 -3.68 -10.61
N ILE A 53 -0.80 -3.58 -9.83
CA ILE A 53 -0.76 -4.07 -8.46
C ILE A 53 -0.62 -2.86 -7.55
N CYS A 54 -1.61 -2.65 -6.69
CA CYS A 54 -1.61 -1.60 -5.68
C CYS A 54 -1.34 -2.21 -4.31
N ILE A 55 -0.33 -1.72 -3.61
CA ILE A 55 -0.01 -2.09 -2.24
C ILE A 55 -0.05 -0.82 -1.41
N ASP A 56 -1.04 -0.75 -0.54
CA ASP A 56 -1.26 0.38 0.33
C ASP A 56 -0.59 0.20 1.69
N ALA A 57 -0.20 1.30 2.32
CA ALA A 57 0.39 1.36 3.65
C ALA A 57 1.57 0.39 3.86
N LEU A 58 2.51 0.39 2.92
CA LEU A 58 3.66 -0.52 2.93
C LEU A 58 4.55 -0.36 4.16
N ASP A 59 4.50 0.78 4.82
CA ASP A 59 5.18 1.07 6.09
C ASP A 59 4.63 0.27 7.27
N GLU A 60 3.39 -0.22 7.17
CA GLU A 60 2.78 -1.08 8.19
C GLU A 60 3.22 -2.55 8.07
N PHE A 61 3.83 -2.92 6.94
CA PHE A 61 4.37 -4.27 6.77
C PHE A 61 5.63 -4.46 7.62
N PRO A 62 5.78 -5.61 8.34
CA PRO A 62 6.91 -5.83 9.24
C PRO A 62 8.26 -5.64 8.55
N ARG A 63 9.13 -4.85 9.17
CA ARG A 63 10.39 -4.41 8.59
C ARG A 63 11.31 -5.57 8.18
N GLU A 64 11.34 -6.62 8.98
CA GLU A 64 12.17 -7.80 8.76
C GLU A 64 11.83 -8.56 7.46
N TYR A 65 10.58 -8.46 6.97
CA TYR A 65 10.13 -9.14 5.76
C TYR A 65 10.07 -8.23 4.53
N ARG A 66 10.26 -6.91 4.68
CA ARG A 66 10.22 -5.96 3.54
C ARG A 66 11.27 -6.23 2.49
N PRO A 67 12.54 -6.56 2.83
CA PRO A 67 13.56 -6.82 1.83
C PRO A 67 13.21 -7.98 0.90
N GLU A 68 12.62 -9.05 1.42
CA GLU A 68 12.20 -10.20 0.64
C GLU A 68 10.98 -9.85 -0.24
N LEU A 69 10.03 -9.10 0.31
CA LEU A 69 8.90 -8.60 -0.44
C LEU A 69 9.36 -7.72 -1.61
N PHE A 70 10.26 -6.75 -1.38
CA PHE A 70 10.75 -5.86 -2.43
C PHE A 70 11.48 -6.61 -3.53
N LYS A 71 12.35 -7.57 -3.19
CA LYS A 71 13.00 -8.43 -4.17
C LYS A 71 11.99 -9.20 -5.02
N SER A 72 10.94 -9.72 -4.40
CA SER A 72 9.88 -10.45 -5.09
C SER A 72 9.09 -9.53 -6.04
N LEU A 73 8.77 -8.30 -5.62
CA LEU A 73 8.06 -7.33 -6.44
C LEU A 73 8.93 -6.82 -7.61
N VAL A 74 10.22 -6.62 -7.39
CA VAL A 74 11.16 -6.26 -8.47
C VAL A 74 11.22 -7.38 -9.51
N ARG A 75 11.40 -8.61 -9.06
CA ARG A 75 11.40 -9.77 -9.93
C ARG A 75 10.11 -9.89 -10.73
N LEU A 76 8.97 -9.70 -10.09
CA LEU A 76 7.67 -9.73 -10.71
C LEU A 76 7.57 -8.70 -11.86
N THR A 77 8.01 -7.47 -11.66
CA THR A 77 7.99 -6.44 -12.71
C THR A 77 8.98 -6.69 -13.83
N GLN A 78 10.12 -7.32 -13.54
CA GLN A 78 11.11 -7.69 -14.53
C GLN A 78 10.64 -8.84 -15.43
N GLU A 79 10.03 -9.85 -14.83
CA GLU A 79 9.56 -11.05 -15.54
C GLU A 79 8.16 -10.85 -16.17
N SER A 80 7.40 -9.84 -15.74
CA SER A 80 6.08 -9.47 -16.29
C SER A 80 6.05 -8.00 -16.76
N PRO A 81 6.54 -7.68 -17.97
CA PRO A 81 6.71 -6.29 -18.44
C PRO A 81 5.41 -5.49 -18.54
N GLY A 82 4.26 -6.17 -18.67
CA GLY A 82 2.93 -5.56 -18.66
C GLY A 82 2.45 -5.09 -17.29
N THR A 83 3.14 -5.49 -16.21
CA THR A 83 2.75 -5.17 -14.84
C THR A 83 3.31 -3.83 -14.38
N ARG A 84 2.47 -3.06 -13.69
CA ARG A 84 2.85 -1.82 -13.02
C ARG A 84 2.54 -1.93 -11.55
N LEU A 85 3.45 -1.44 -10.70
CA LEU A 85 3.27 -1.36 -9.26
C LEU A 85 2.90 0.06 -8.87
N PHE A 86 1.93 0.17 -7.99
CA PHE A 86 1.61 1.38 -7.25
C PHE A 86 1.75 1.07 -5.77
N LEU A 87 2.70 1.73 -5.12
CA LEU A 87 3.04 1.50 -3.72
C LEU A 87 2.77 2.78 -2.95
N THR A 88 2.04 2.69 -1.85
CA THR A 88 1.88 3.81 -0.92
C THR A 88 2.58 3.50 0.40
N GLY A 89 2.93 4.54 1.13
CA GLY A 89 3.56 4.43 2.44
C GLY A 89 4.02 5.78 2.94
N ARG A 90 4.31 5.86 4.23
CA ARG A 90 4.83 7.08 4.84
C ARG A 90 6.26 7.36 4.38
N HIS A 91 6.67 8.64 4.46
CA HIS A 91 7.95 9.12 3.94
C HIS A 91 9.18 8.36 4.47
N HIS A 92 9.13 7.82 5.70
CA HIS A 92 10.27 7.16 6.33
C HIS A 92 10.70 5.85 5.64
N ILE A 93 9.85 5.22 4.79
CA ILE A 93 10.24 4.04 4.00
C ILE A 93 10.77 4.39 2.60
N ARG A 94 10.79 5.68 2.25
CA ARG A 94 11.18 6.17 0.92
C ARG A 94 12.58 5.71 0.49
N GLU A 95 13.55 5.82 1.40
CA GLU A 95 14.93 5.41 1.12
C GLU A 95 15.03 3.91 0.94
N GLU A 96 14.33 3.13 1.77
CA GLU A 96 14.28 1.68 1.67
C GLU A 96 13.69 1.23 0.32
N ILE A 97 12.57 1.81 -0.10
CA ILE A 97 11.98 1.56 -1.43
C ILE A 97 12.96 1.94 -2.54
N GLY A 98 13.66 3.07 -2.38
CA GLY A 98 14.63 3.57 -3.36
C GLY A 98 15.80 2.64 -3.66
N GLN A 99 16.20 1.82 -2.69
CA GLN A 99 17.27 0.83 -2.88
C GLN A 99 16.87 -0.30 -3.85
N TYR A 100 15.58 -0.61 -3.93
CA TYR A 100 15.08 -1.71 -4.77
C TYR A 100 14.50 -1.21 -6.10
N PHE A 101 13.84 -0.05 -6.11
CA PHE A 101 13.14 0.49 -7.28
C PHE A 101 13.85 1.75 -7.80
N THR A 102 14.89 1.55 -8.62
CA THR A 102 15.70 2.65 -9.19
C THR A 102 14.98 3.43 -10.29
N ARG A 103 14.07 2.78 -11.02
CA ARG A 103 13.22 3.40 -12.05
C ARG A 103 11.79 3.52 -11.54
N ARG A 104 11.50 4.63 -10.85
CA ARG A 104 10.18 4.91 -10.30
C ARG A 104 9.78 6.35 -10.55
N ALA A 105 8.49 6.59 -10.71
CA ALA A 105 7.90 7.90 -10.47
C ALA A 105 7.52 7.98 -8.98
N GLU A 106 7.72 9.13 -8.38
CA GLU A 106 7.36 9.38 -6.99
C GLU A 106 6.41 10.56 -6.94
N ILE A 107 5.29 10.38 -6.26
CA ILE A 107 4.28 11.42 -6.05
C ILE A 107 4.20 11.63 -4.54
N ARG A 108 4.56 12.83 -4.12
CA ARG A 108 4.40 13.26 -2.74
C ARG A 108 2.97 13.78 -2.57
N ILE A 109 2.26 13.23 -1.59
CA ILE A 109 0.91 13.66 -1.24
C ILE A 109 1.00 14.37 0.10
N GLU A 110 0.71 15.66 0.08
CA GLU A 110 0.67 16.51 1.27
C GLU A 110 -0.68 17.21 1.30
N PRO A 111 -1.31 17.33 2.46
CA PRO A 111 -2.54 18.09 2.59
C PRO A 111 -2.23 19.58 2.35
N THR A 112 -3.10 20.24 1.60
CA THR A 112 -3.07 21.69 1.48
C THR A 112 -3.70 22.35 2.71
N GLU A 113 -3.45 23.64 2.94
CA GLU A 113 -4.15 24.39 3.99
C GLU A 113 -5.67 24.33 3.81
N GLU A 114 -6.12 24.34 2.56
CA GLU A 114 -7.55 24.24 2.21
C GLU A 114 -8.12 22.87 2.58
N ASP A 115 -7.41 21.78 2.30
CA ASP A 115 -7.83 20.43 2.72
C ASP A 115 -8.01 20.32 4.22
N ILE A 116 -7.06 20.90 4.97
CA ILE A 116 -7.09 20.89 6.42
C ILE A 116 -8.26 21.71 6.95
N ARG A 117 -8.46 22.92 6.41
CA ARG A 117 -9.61 23.76 6.77
C ARG A 117 -10.92 23.04 6.51
N ASN A 118 -11.06 22.42 5.34
CA ASN A 118 -12.29 21.71 4.97
C ASN A 118 -12.58 20.54 5.92
N ILE A 119 -11.55 19.74 6.26
CA ILE A 119 -11.70 18.62 7.21
C ILE A 119 -12.12 19.17 8.58
N LEU A 120 -11.40 20.15 9.14
CA LEU A 120 -11.72 20.69 10.46
C LEU A 120 -13.10 21.34 10.51
N THR A 121 -13.48 22.09 9.48
CA THR A 121 -14.81 22.68 9.40
C THR A 121 -15.88 21.59 9.38
N THR A 122 -15.67 20.52 8.62
CA THR A 122 -16.60 19.39 8.57
C THR A 122 -16.71 18.70 9.93
N GLU A 123 -15.58 18.45 10.60
CA GLU A 123 -15.57 17.85 11.95
C GLU A 123 -16.28 18.75 12.97
N PHE A 124 -16.07 20.07 12.93
CA PHE A 124 -16.76 21.00 13.81
C PHE A 124 -18.29 21.06 13.56
N CYS A 125 -18.72 20.85 12.29
CA CYS A 125 -20.14 20.79 11.95
C CYS A 125 -20.78 19.46 12.39
N ASN A 126 -20.00 18.37 12.40
CA ASN A 126 -20.46 17.05 12.79
C ASN A 126 -20.39 16.80 14.31
N ASP A 127 -19.84 17.76 15.07
CA ASP A 127 -19.77 17.66 16.53
C ASP A 127 -21.19 17.53 17.14
N THR A 128 -21.34 16.55 18.01
CA THR A 128 -22.62 16.28 18.71
C THR A 128 -22.99 17.35 19.72
N GLU A 129 -22.01 18.15 20.16
CA GLU A 129 -22.18 19.27 21.11
C GLU A 129 -21.59 20.58 20.57
N PRO A 130 -22.08 21.12 19.45
CA PRO A 130 -21.49 22.30 18.80
C PRO A 130 -21.48 23.55 19.68
N GLN A 131 -22.32 23.61 20.73
CA GLN A 131 -22.36 24.72 21.67
C GLN A 131 -21.28 24.65 22.76
N ALA A 132 -20.63 23.49 22.96
CA ALA A 132 -19.55 23.33 23.93
C ALA A 132 -18.25 24.00 23.48
N MET A 133 -18.09 24.26 22.18
CA MET A 133 -16.92 24.87 21.57
C MET A 133 -17.23 26.28 21.07
N SER A 134 -16.62 27.29 21.67
CA SER A 134 -16.75 28.67 21.22
C SER A 134 -16.09 28.90 19.86
N GLU A 135 -16.54 29.91 19.12
CA GLU A 135 -15.95 30.29 17.83
C GLU A 135 -14.45 30.61 17.97
N ASP A 136 -14.07 31.34 19.01
CA ASP A 136 -12.68 31.70 19.30
C ASP A 136 -11.81 30.45 19.49
N LEU A 137 -12.32 29.40 20.15
CA LEU A 137 -11.61 28.14 20.34
C LEU A 137 -11.43 27.38 19.02
N ARG A 138 -12.43 27.40 18.15
CA ARG A 138 -12.35 26.79 16.82
C ARG A 138 -11.30 27.47 15.96
N GLU A 139 -11.25 28.81 15.97
CA GLU A 139 -10.23 29.59 15.27
C GLU A 139 -8.83 29.32 15.84
N GLU A 140 -8.68 29.22 17.15
CA GLU A 140 -7.41 28.90 17.80
C GLU A 140 -6.93 27.50 17.43
N ILE A 141 -7.81 26.50 17.43
CA ILE A 141 -7.49 25.13 16.99
C ILE A 141 -7.02 25.13 15.55
N LEU A 142 -7.78 25.78 14.66
CA LEU A 142 -7.46 25.87 13.24
C LEU A 142 -6.07 26.50 13.02
N ARG A 143 -5.82 27.63 13.66
CA ARG A 143 -4.54 28.32 13.58
C ARG A 143 -3.39 27.46 14.10
N THR A 144 -3.59 26.84 15.26
CA THR A 144 -2.55 26.01 15.89
C THR A 144 -2.18 24.79 15.06
N ILE A 145 -3.17 24.17 14.42
CA ILE A 145 -2.94 23.01 13.53
C ILE A 145 -2.18 23.46 12.29
N LEU A 146 -2.62 24.55 11.63
CA LEU A 146 -1.95 25.07 10.44
C LEU A 146 -0.51 25.53 10.70
N GLU A 147 -0.23 26.07 11.89
CA GLU A 147 1.14 26.48 12.28
C GLU A 147 2.04 25.27 12.58
N LYS A 148 1.48 24.18 13.09
CA LYS A 148 2.24 22.99 13.49
C LYS A 148 2.40 21.95 12.38
N ILE A 149 1.64 22.06 11.30
CA ILE A 149 1.86 21.18 10.15
C ILE A 149 3.23 21.53 9.57
N PRO A 150 4.15 20.58 9.53
CA PRO A 150 5.46 20.84 8.95
C PRO A 150 5.24 21.32 7.51
N LYS A 151 5.76 22.47 7.19
CA LYS A 151 6.00 22.85 5.79
C LYS A 151 7.10 21.90 5.29
N MET A 152 6.66 20.66 4.98
CA MET A 152 7.55 19.62 4.45
C MET A 152 7.80 19.83 2.98
#